data_170fae3797855cf9a24af44fd68c5842
#
_entry.id   170fae3797855cf9a24af44fd68c5842
#
_cell.length_a   1.000
_cell.length_b   1.000
_cell.length_c   1.000
_cell.angle_alpha   90.00
_cell.angle_beta   90.00
_cell.angle_gamma   90.00
#
_symmetry.space_group_name_H-M   'P 1'
#
loop_
_entity.id
_entity.type
_entity.pdbx_description
1 polymer ?
#
loop_
_entity_poly.entity_id
_entity_poly.type
_entity_poly.pdbx_seq_one_letter_code
_entity_poly.pdbx_strand_id
1 'polypeptide(L)'
;MIPLDFLEKVEVFKELDDKQLTTVQTLCQEVGFARGERIFETGETPKYLWVVLEGEVALQWELPGRSALPETTISILRPQKTFGWSSLVPPYKYRLSAYCGTRTCKLIKVEREGLTGLFETDPATGYKVMTRLLAIVGARFLSLQDEIAKRRGSDIMNQW
;
A
#
# COMPACT_ATOMS: atom_id res chain seq x y z
N MET A 1 4.66 -15.93 -13.38
CA MET A 1 5.69 -15.40 -12.44
C MET A 1 5.87 -13.92 -12.70
N ILE A 2 5.90 -13.10 -11.67
CA ILE A 2 6.09 -11.65 -11.81
C ILE A 2 7.48 -11.36 -12.38
N PRO A 3 7.63 -10.56 -13.45
CA PRO A 3 8.93 -10.24 -14.03
C PRO A 3 9.81 -9.45 -13.06
N LEU A 4 11.12 -9.74 -13.04
CA LEU A 4 12.08 -9.03 -12.18
C LEU A 4 12.22 -7.55 -12.56
N ASP A 5 12.16 -7.23 -13.86
CA ASP A 5 12.18 -5.85 -14.36
C ASP A 5 10.97 -5.01 -13.94
N PHE A 6 9.88 -5.65 -13.56
CA PHE A 6 8.77 -4.97 -12.88
C PHE A 6 9.07 -4.78 -11.39
N LEU A 7 9.54 -5.82 -10.69
CA LEU A 7 9.79 -5.78 -9.24
C LEU A 7 10.87 -4.75 -8.88
N GLU A 8 11.91 -4.58 -9.70
CA GLU A 8 12.95 -3.56 -9.46
C GLU A 8 12.42 -2.11 -9.47
N LYS A 9 11.26 -1.88 -10.11
CA LYS A 9 10.59 -0.56 -10.18
C LYS A 9 9.58 -0.35 -9.07
N VAL A 10 9.23 -1.40 -8.33
CA VAL A 10 8.30 -1.28 -7.19
C VAL A 10 8.94 -0.47 -6.08
N GLU A 11 8.22 0.54 -5.59
CA GLU A 11 8.79 1.54 -4.68
C GLU A 11 9.44 0.99 -3.41
N VAL A 12 8.95 -0.14 -2.85
CA VAL A 12 9.58 -0.78 -1.67
C VAL A 12 10.77 -1.67 -2.01
N PHE A 13 10.93 -2.08 -3.28
CA PHE A 13 11.96 -3.03 -3.71
C PHE A 13 13.11 -2.38 -4.50
N LYS A 14 13.06 -1.07 -4.75
CA LYS A 14 14.01 -0.33 -5.59
C LYS A 14 15.48 -0.46 -5.20
N GLU A 15 15.77 -0.72 -3.92
CA GLU A 15 17.14 -0.80 -3.42
C GLU A 15 17.67 -2.25 -3.36
N LEU A 16 16.85 -3.22 -3.79
CA LEU A 16 17.23 -4.62 -3.78
C LEU A 16 18.11 -4.95 -4.99
N ASP A 17 19.11 -5.80 -4.80
CA ASP A 17 19.87 -6.39 -5.87
C ASP A 17 19.13 -7.57 -6.53
N ASP A 18 19.65 -8.09 -7.63
CA ASP A 18 19.02 -9.16 -8.42
C ASP A 18 18.77 -10.42 -7.59
N LYS A 19 19.68 -10.77 -6.69
CA LYS A 19 19.56 -11.94 -5.81
C LYS A 19 18.44 -11.73 -4.78
N GLN A 20 18.38 -10.56 -4.19
CA GLN A 20 17.34 -10.18 -3.23
C GLN A 20 15.96 -10.11 -3.92
N LEU A 21 15.89 -9.51 -5.12
CA LEU A 21 14.67 -9.48 -5.93
C LEU A 21 14.18 -10.88 -6.31
N THR A 22 15.08 -11.78 -6.70
CA THR A 22 14.73 -13.17 -7.01
C THR A 22 14.13 -13.87 -5.79
N THR A 23 14.66 -13.62 -4.61
CA THR A 23 14.11 -14.20 -3.37
C THR A 23 12.73 -13.62 -3.06
N VAL A 24 12.55 -12.31 -3.16
CA VAL A 24 11.23 -11.65 -2.97
C VAL A 24 10.22 -12.14 -4.01
N GLN A 25 10.63 -12.34 -5.26
CA GLN A 25 9.79 -12.86 -6.33
C GLN A 25 9.11 -14.18 -5.96
N THR A 26 9.80 -15.05 -5.22
CA THR A 26 9.22 -16.33 -4.78
C THR A 26 8.06 -16.17 -3.80
N LEU A 27 7.96 -15.04 -3.12
CA LEU A 27 6.90 -14.71 -2.18
C LEU A 27 5.71 -13.98 -2.85
N CYS A 28 5.89 -13.53 -4.09
CA CYS A 28 4.90 -12.75 -4.82
C CYS A 28 3.86 -13.64 -5.48
N GLN A 29 2.58 -13.31 -5.29
CA GLN A 29 1.46 -13.98 -5.94
C GLN A 29 0.58 -12.95 -6.65
N GLU A 30 0.27 -13.21 -7.92
CA GLU A 30 -0.64 -12.38 -8.70
C GLU A 30 -2.10 -12.73 -8.38
N VAL A 31 -2.94 -11.70 -8.27
CA VAL A 31 -4.39 -11.84 -8.08
C VAL A 31 -5.12 -10.74 -8.83
N GLY A 32 -6.27 -11.08 -9.43
CA GLY A 32 -7.11 -10.16 -10.18
C GLY A 32 -8.36 -9.74 -9.42
N PHE A 33 -8.82 -8.50 -9.69
CA PHE A 33 -10.07 -7.95 -9.17
C PHE A 33 -10.83 -7.22 -10.27
N ALA A 34 -12.15 -7.26 -10.22
CA ALA A 34 -13.04 -6.47 -11.07
C ALA A 34 -13.33 -5.11 -10.43
N ARG A 35 -13.84 -4.17 -11.24
CA ARG A 35 -14.22 -2.82 -10.77
C ARG A 35 -15.14 -2.89 -9.55
N GLY A 36 -14.79 -2.17 -8.50
CA GLY A 36 -15.57 -2.06 -7.27
C GLY A 36 -15.40 -3.24 -6.32
N GLU A 37 -14.67 -4.30 -6.71
CA GLU A 37 -14.34 -5.37 -5.77
C GLU A 37 -13.43 -4.85 -4.66
N ARG A 38 -13.75 -5.24 -3.44
CA ARG A 38 -12.99 -4.90 -2.25
C ARG A 38 -11.80 -5.85 -2.11
N ILE A 39 -10.62 -5.26 -1.92
CA ILE A 39 -9.36 -5.97 -1.73
C ILE A 39 -9.18 -6.31 -0.25
N PHE A 40 -9.41 -5.34 0.62
CA PHE A 40 -9.50 -5.51 2.06
C PHE A 40 -10.36 -4.42 2.70
N GLU A 41 -10.78 -4.65 3.93
CA GLU A 41 -11.67 -3.78 4.69
C GLU A 41 -10.97 -3.18 5.91
N THR A 42 -11.35 -1.95 6.25
CA THR A 42 -10.96 -1.30 7.52
C THR A 42 -11.22 -2.23 8.70
N GLY A 43 -10.22 -2.39 9.56
CA GLY A 43 -10.31 -3.20 10.77
C GLY A 43 -9.92 -4.67 10.62
N GLU A 44 -9.80 -5.18 9.39
CA GLU A 44 -9.26 -6.52 9.15
C GLU A 44 -7.80 -6.62 9.60
N THR A 45 -7.41 -7.82 10.05
CA THR A 45 -6.00 -8.14 10.31
C THR A 45 -5.27 -8.35 9.01
N PRO A 46 -4.27 -7.51 8.69
CA PRO A 46 -3.55 -7.59 7.43
C PRO A 46 -2.66 -8.83 7.36
N LYS A 47 -2.84 -9.61 6.31
CA LYS A 47 -2.01 -10.79 6.00
C LYS A 47 -1.00 -10.54 4.88
N TYR A 48 -1.22 -9.50 4.10
CA TYR A 48 -0.45 -9.24 2.88
C TYR A 48 0.00 -7.78 2.78
N LEU A 49 1.21 -7.61 2.26
CA LEU A 49 1.63 -6.38 1.61
C LEU A 49 1.19 -6.45 0.15
N TRP A 50 0.72 -5.35 -0.41
CA TRP A 50 0.14 -5.28 -1.74
C TRP A 50 0.91 -4.34 -2.65
N VAL A 51 1.01 -4.71 -3.93
CA VAL A 51 1.57 -3.88 -4.99
C VAL A 51 0.61 -3.86 -6.17
N VAL A 52 0.41 -2.70 -6.76
CA VAL A 52 -0.39 -2.57 -7.99
C VAL A 52 0.46 -3.01 -9.18
N LEU A 53 0.02 -4.04 -9.90
CA LEU A 53 0.65 -4.53 -11.13
C LEU A 53 0.04 -3.86 -12.36
N GLU A 54 -1.30 -3.86 -12.44
CA GLU A 54 -2.08 -3.22 -13.51
C GLU A 54 -3.36 -2.59 -12.93
N GLY A 55 -3.82 -1.51 -13.54
CA GLY A 55 -5.03 -0.79 -13.11
C GLY A 55 -4.76 0.21 -11.99
N GLU A 56 -5.79 0.61 -11.29
CA GLU A 56 -5.72 1.56 -10.18
C GLU A 56 -6.49 1.05 -8.97
N VAL A 57 -5.95 1.29 -7.78
CA VAL A 57 -6.57 0.95 -6.49
C VAL A 57 -6.96 2.23 -5.76
N ALA A 58 -8.21 2.30 -5.32
CA ALA A 58 -8.72 3.38 -4.48
C ALA A 58 -8.62 2.99 -3.01
N LEU A 59 -7.90 3.79 -2.22
CA LEU A 59 -7.91 3.72 -0.76
C LEU A 59 -8.99 4.66 -0.23
N GLN A 60 -9.89 4.13 0.57
CA GLN A 60 -11.06 4.86 1.04
C GLN A 60 -11.17 4.81 2.56
N TRP A 61 -11.61 5.93 3.11
CA TRP A 61 -12.03 6.00 4.49
C TRP A 61 -13.48 5.53 4.61
N GLU A 62 -13.71 4.44 5.31
CA GLU A 62 -15.06 3.96 5.60
C GLU A 62 -15.49 4.35 7.01
N LEU A 63 -16.61 5.05 7.10
CA LEU A 63 -17.27 5.28 8.36
C LEU A 63 -18.24 4.12 8.64
N PRO A 64 -18.31 3.64 9.88
CA PRO A 64 -19.26 2.59 10.25
C PRO A 64 -20.69 2.94 9.79
N GLY A 65 -21.32 2.03 9.06
CA GLY A 65 -22.70 2.17 8.59
C GLY A 65 -22.91 3.04 7.34
N ARG A 66 -21.85 3.48 6.67
CA ARG A 66 -21.94 4.20 5.38
C ARG A 66 -21.25 3.43 4.28
N SER A 67 -21.92 3.34 3.12
CA SER A 67 -21.30 2.82 1.89
C SER A 67 -20.14 3.71 1.46
N ALA A 68 -19.13 3.11 0.85
CA ALA A 68 -18.03 3.85 0.24
C ALA A 68 -18.56 4.87 -0.79
N LEU A 69 -18.27 6.14 -0.57
CA LEU A 69 -18.58 7.23 -1.47
C LEU A 69 -17.28 7.70 -2.15
N PRO A 70 -17.34 8.20 -3.40
CA PRO A 70 -16.15 8.77 -4.07
C PRO A 70 -15.46 9.87 -3.23
N GLU A 71 -16.22 10.59 -2.42
CA GLU A 71 -15.75 11.64 -1.53
C GLU A 71 -14.88 11.13 -0.37
N THR A 72 -14.93 9.84 -0.07
CA THR A 72 -14.11 9.19 0.96
C THR A 72 -12.80 8.62 0.43
N THR A 73 -12.53 8.76 -0.87
CA THR A 73 -11.27 8.33 -1.47
C THR A 73 -10.14 9.24 -1.03
N ILE A 74 -9.17 8.66 -0.34
CA ILE A 74 -7.99 9.37 0.16
C ILE A 74 -6.85 9.34 -0.84
N SER A 75 -6.70 8.24 -1.57
CA SER A 75 -5.59 8.04 -2.50
C SER A 75 -5.97 7.09 -3.63
N ILE A 76 -5.45 7.39 -4.82
CA ILE A 76 -5.48 6.50 -5.99
C ILE A 76 -4.07 6.00 -6.22
N LEU A 77 -3.90 4.68 -6.23
CA LEU A 77 -2.62 4.02 -6.40
C LEU A 77 -2.53 3.41 -7.80
N ARG A 78 -1.44 3.71 -8.48
CA ARG A 78 -1.10 3.26 -9.84
C ARG A 78 -0.06 2.15 -9.81
N PRO A 79 0.25 1.50 -10.96
CA PRO A 79 1.27 0.46 -11.02
C PRO A 79 2.59 0.86 -10.34
N GLN A 80 3.24 -0.13 -9.73
CA GLN A 80 4.47 -0.03 -8.92
C GLN A 80 4.29 0.56 -7.52
N LYS A 81 3.09 1.06 -7.18
CA LYS A 81 2.80 1.57 -5.85
C LYS A 81 2.47 0.44 -4.87
N THR A 82 2.89 0.63 -3.62
CA THR A 82 2.72 -0.31 -2.52
C THR A 82 1.64 0.19 -1.57
N PHE A 83 0.83 -0.72 -1.07
CA PHE A 83 -0.20 -0.43 -0.07
C PHE A 83 -0.41 -1.63 0.87
N GLY A 84 -1.26 -1.47 1.87
CA GLY A 84 -1.44 -2.51 2.90
C GLY A 84 -0.24 -2.66 3.81
N TRP A 85 0.58 -1.61 3.96
CA TRP A 85 1.77 -1.61 4.81
C TRP A 85 1.47 -1.82 6.31
N SER A 86 0.21 -1.72 6.73
CA SER A 86 -0.23 -2.12 8.09
C SER A 86 0.05 -3.59 8.41
N SER A 87 0.30 -4.41 7.39
CA SER A 87 0.77 -5.79 7.58
C SER A 87 2.13 -5.87 8.26
N LEU A 88 2.96 -4.83 8.13
CA LEU A 88 4.32 -4.76 8.68
C LEU A 88 4.47 -3.76 9.83
N VAL A 89 3.42 -2.97 10.12
CA VAL A 89 3.46 -1.89 11.11
C VAL A 89 2.40 -2.10 12.18
N PRO A 90 2.79 -2.15 13.48
CA PRO A 90 1.80 -2.22 14.57
C PRO A 90 0.81 -1.05 14.52
N PRO A 91 -0.42 -1.23 14.94
CA PRO A 91 -1.04 -2.37 15.61
C PRO A 91 -1.55 -3.49 14.68
N TYR A 92 -1.06 -3.58 13.43
CA TYR A 92 -1.41 -4.61 12.45
C TYR A 92 -2.91 -4.67 12.16
N LYS A 93 -3.50 -3.54 11.80
CA LYS A 93 -4.89 -3.40 11.37
C LYS A 93 -4.98 -2.40 10.22
N TYR A 94 -5.78 -2.75 9.21
CA TYR A 94 -6.09 -1.80 8.14
C TYR A 94 -6.88 -0.61 8.66
N ARG A 95 -6.44 0.58 8.35
CA ARG A 95 -7.10 1.85 8.69
C ARG A 95 -8.01 2.35 7.57
N LEU A 96 -7.78 1.88 6.37
CA LEU A 96 -8.52 2.22 5.16
C LEU A 96 -9.02 0.92 4.53
N SER A 97 -10.05 1.03 3.70
CA SER A 97 -10.46 -0.03 2.79
C SER A 97 -9.86 0.19 1.42
N ALA A 98 -9.61 -0.87 0.68
CA ALA A 98 -9.05 -0.82 -0.66
C ALA A 98 -9.99 -1.46 -1.67
N TYR A 99 -10.20 -0.78 -2.81
CA TYR A 99 -11.08 -1.21 -3.89
C TYR A 99 -10.38 -1.12 -5.24
N CYS A 100 -10.75 -2.03 -6.15
CA CYS A 100 -10.38 -1.89 -7.55
C CYS A 100 -11.12 -0.70 -8.17
N GLY A 101 -10.39 0.31 -8.62
CA GLY A 101 -10.93 1.57 -9.15
C GLY A 101 -11.11 1.58 -10.67
N THR A 102 -10.47 0.68 -11.41
CA THR A 102 -10.55 0.53 -12.86
C THR A 102 -11.36 -0.69 -13.26
N ARG A 103 -11.59 -0.90 -14.55
CA ARG A 103 -12.38 -2.05 -15.04
C ARG A 103 -11.88 -3.37 -14.48
N THR A 104 -10.57 -3.52 -14.42
CA THR A 104 -9.88 -4.65 -13.80
C THR A 104 -8.62 -4.15 -13.13
N CYS A 105 -8.20 -4.81 -12.06
CA CYS A 105 -6.91 -4.61 -11.43
C CYS A 105 -6.19 -5.94 -11.33
N LYS A 106 -4.89 -5.94 -11.62
CA LYS A 106 -4.00 -7.02 -11.24
C LYS A 106 -3.10 -6.54 -10.12
N LEU A 107 -3.04 -7.28 -9.08
CA LEU A 107 -2.27 -6.97 -7.88
C LEU A 107 -1.28 -8.08 -7.57
N ILE A 108 -0.22 -7.71 -6.91
CA ILE A 108 0.72 -8.64 -6.29
C ILE A 108 0.42 -8.62 -4.80
N LYS A 109 0.15 -9.77 -4.22
CA LYS A 109 0.11 -9.95 -2.78
C LYS A 109 1.38 -10.65 -2.31
N VAL A 110 1.97 -10.15 -1.24
CA VAL A 110 3.16 -10.72 -0.62
C VAL A 110 2.83 -11.04 0.83
N GLU A 111 2.90 -12.30 1.20
CA GLU A 111 2.50 -12.74 2.52
C GLU A 111 3.40 -12.17 3.61
N ARG A 112 2.80 -11.61 4.66
CA ARG A 112 3.50 -11.02 5.80
C ARG A 112 4.50 -11.98 6.44
N GLU A 113 4.08 -13.22 6.71
CA GLU A 113 4.92 -14.21 7.37
C GLU A 113 6.13 -14.57 6.52
N GLY A 114 5.95 -14.69 5.20
CA GLY A 114 7.05 -14.89 4.26
C GLY A 114 8.05 -13.73 4.26
N LEU A 115 7.55 -12.48 4.25
CA LEU A 115 8.41 -11.30 4.31
C LEU A 115 9.17 -11.19 5.64
N THR A 116 8.49 -11.35 6.76
CA THR A 116 9.13 -11.26 8.08
C THR A 116 10.15 -12.37 8.29
N GLY A 117 9.86 -13.59 7.84
CA GLY A 117 10.82 -14.68 7.84
C GLY A 117 12.06 -14.42 6.98
N LEU A 118 11.87 -13.81 5.78
CA LEU A 118 12.97 -13.38 4.94
C LEU A 118 13.82 -12.30 5.64
N PHE A 119 13.20 -11.31 6.29
CA PHE A 119 13.93 -10.24 6.98
C PHE A 119 14.74 -10.75 8.18
N GLU A 120 14.28 -11.80 8.85
CA GLU A 120 15.04 -12.46 9.93
C GLU A 120 16.24 -13.24 9.40
N THR A 121 16.12 -13.90 8.24
CA THR A 121 17.20 -14.69 7.64
C THR A 121 18.16 -13.85 6.78
N ASP A 122 17.67 -12.76 6.19
CA ASP A 122 18.45 -11.80 5.43
C ASP A 122 18.14 -10.36 5.90
N PRO A 123 18.74 -9.91 7.01
CA PRO A 123 18.50 -8.59 7.56
C PRO A 123 18.86 -7.44 6.61
N ALA A 124 19.77 -7.65 5.67
CA ALA A 124 20.12 -6.63 4.67
C ALA A 124 18.94 -6.34 3.74
N THR A 125 18.24 -7.37 3.28
CA THR A 125 16.99 -7.22 2.52
C THR A 125 15.93 -6.53 3.37
N GLY A 126 15.76 -6.96 4.62
CA GLY A 126 14.81 -6.35 5.55
C GLY A 126 15.08 -4.86 5.77
N TYR A 127 16.32 -4.48 6.01
CA TYR A 127 16.73 -3.08 6.17
C TYR A 127 16.37 -2.22 4.94
N LYS A 128 16.67 -2.69 3.74
CA LYS A 128 16.38 -1.98 2.49
C LYS A 128 14.87 -1.79 2.29
N VAL A 129 14.09 -2.86 2.45
CA VAL A 129 12.62 -2.81 2.28
C VAL A 129 11.99 -1.90 3.34
N MET A 130 12.35 -2.05 4.61
CA MET A 130 11.78 -1.25 5.70
C MET A 130 12.18 0.23 5.61
N THR A 131 13.39 0.54 5.15
CA THR A 131 13.82 1.93 4.91
C THR A 131 12.97 2.58 3.80
N ARG A 132 12.71 1.86 2.70
CA ARG A 132 11.83 2.34 1.64
C ARG A 132 10.39 2.49 2.12
N LEU A 133 9.89 1.53 2.89
CA LEU A 133 8.56 1.60 3.47
C LEU A 133 8.40 2.81 4.39
N LEU A 134 9.38 3.09 5.23
CA LEU A 134 9.39 4.27 6.10
C LEU A 134 9.32 5.57 5.28
N ALA A 135 10.05 5.64 4.17
CA ALA A 135 9.97 6.80 3.27
C ALA A 135 8.57 7.00 2.68
N ILE A 136 7.90 5.91 2.28
CA ILE A 136 6.53 5.94 1.75
C ILE A 136 5.54 6.41 2.82
N VAL A 137 5.59 5.82 3.99
CA VAL A 137 4.72 6.17 5.14
C VAL A 137 4.97 7.61 5.57
N GLY A 138 6.25 8.03 5.66
CA GLY A 138 6.63 9.39 5.99
C GLY A 138 6.10 10.42 5.00
N ALA A 139 6.19 10.14 3.69
CA ALA A 139 5.66 11.04 2.66
C ALA A 139 4.13 11.19 2.77
N ARG A 140 3.41 10.11 3.04
CA ARG A 140 1.96 10.16 3.28
C ARG A 140 1.60 10.95 4.52
N PHE A 141 2.36 10.78 5.59
CA PHE A 141 2.17 11.52 6.84
C PHE A 141 2.38 13.03 6.64
N LEU A 142 3.45 13.43 5.96
CA LEU A 142 3.71 14.83 5.64
C LEU A 142 2.61 15.43 4.76
N SER A 143 2.13 14.70 3.77
CA SER A 143 1.02 15.13 2.91
C SER A 143 -0.27 15.37 3.71
N LEU A 144 -0.58 14.50 4.67
CA LEU A 144 -1.74 14.67 5.55
C LEU A 144 -1.58 15.88 6.47
N GLN A 145 -0.38 16.13 6.99
CA GLN A 145 -0.09 17.34 7.79
C GLN A 145 -0.29 18.62 6.99
N ASP A 146 0.18 18.65 5.74
CA ASP A 146 -0.01 19.80 4.84
C ASP A 146 -1.49 20.04 4.53
N GLU A 147 -2.26 18.99 4.32
CA GLU A 147 -3.70 19.09 4.09
C GLU A 147 -4.44 19.64 5.32
N ILE A 148 -4.09 19.17 6.52
CA ILE A 148 -4.67 19.69 7.77
C ILE A 148 -4.33 21.16 7.95
N ALA A 149 -3.08 21.56 7.68
CA ALA A 149 -2.64 22.96 7.79
C ALA A 149 -3.41 23.87 6.81
N LYS A 150 -3.63 23.42 5.56
CA LYS A 150 -4.42 24.15 4.55
C LYS A 150 -5.88 24.31 4.99
N ARG A 151 -6.51 23.26 5.49
CA ARG A 151 -7.90 23.31 5.97
C ARG A 151 -8.05 24.27 7.14
N ARG A 152 -7.17 24.22 8.13
CA ARG A 152 -7.17 25.15 9.28
C ARG A 152 -6.93 26.60 8.84
N GLY A 153 -6.03 26.84 7.88
CA GLY A 153 -5.80 28.16 7.32
C GLY A 153 -7.04 28.72 6.61
N SER A 154 -7.74 27.89 5.84
CA SER A 154 -9.00 28.27 5.18
C SER A 154 -10.11 28.57 6.19
N ASP A 155 -10.23 27.80 7.25
CA ASP A 155 -11.22 28.02 8.31
C ASP A 155 -10.99 29.36 9.04
N ILE A 156 -9.74 29.72 9.31
CA ILE A 156 -9.37 31.01 9.90
C ILE A 156 -9.70 32.15 8.95
N MET A 157 -9.44 32.00 7.65
CA MET A 157 -9.73 33.02 6.63
C MET A 157 -11.24 33.24 6.44
N ASN A 158 -12.05 32.21 6.62
CA ASN A 158 -13.51 32.28 6.48
C ASN A 158 -14.23 32.83 7.73
N GLN A 159 -13.52 33.03 8.83
CA GLN A 159 -14.05 33.63 10.08
C GLN A 159 -13.93 35.16 10.13
N TRP A 160 -13.29 35.78 9.16
CA TRP A 160 -13.12 37.23 8.99
C TRP A 160 -13.88 37.74 7.75
#